data_77220b21027d339e7ce60ce69df0118f
#
_entry.id   77220b21027d339e7ce60ce69df0118f
#
_cell.length_a   1.000
_cell.length_b   1.000
_cell.length_c   1.000
_cell.angle_alpha   90.00
_cell.angle_beta   90.00
_cell.angle_gamma   90.00
#
_symmetry.space_group_name_H-M   'P 1'
#
loop_
_entity.id
_entity.type
_entity.pdbx_description
1 polymer ?
#
loop_
_entity_poly.entity_id
_entity_poly.type
_entity_poly.pdbx_seq_one_letter_code
_entity_poly.pdbx_strand_id
1 'polypeptide(L)'
;MPSRDTAAGPAAMPAPKASAAATPRDYRKDAASHLYSHNQHRIYKGKLPPMLYAIGVLEVDIDRQGRVARLHWTRAPRHAPEVVAEIERTVRAAAPYPTPSRLGKVTYTDTWLWDKSGNFQLDTLTEGQL
;
A
#
# COMPACT_ATOMS: atom_id res chain seq x y z
N MET A 1 33.24 6.66 14.15
CA MET A 1 32.57 6.60 14.00
C MET A 1 31.91 6.39 13.77
N PRO A 2 31.73 6.35 13.56
CA PRO A 2 30.82 6.03 13.32
C PRO A 2 30.12 6.22 12.83
N SER A 3 30.11 6.24 12.70
CA SER A 3 29.38 6.39 12.27
C SER A 3 28.69 6.46 11.71
N ARG A 4 28.90 6.34 11.53
CA ARG A 4 28.11 6.23 11.15
C ARG A 4 27.28 6.45 11.04
N ASP A 5 27.41 6.56 11.42
CA ASP A 5 26.42 6.64 11.49
C ASP A 5 25.75 7.04 11.07
N THR A 6 26.16 7.17 11.18
CA THR A 6 25.54 7.45 10.97
C THR A 6 24.98 7.71 10.22
N ALA A 7 25.41 7.67 10.15
CA ALA A 7 24.86 7.86 9.39
C ALA A 7 24.06 7.60 8.96
N ALA A 8 24.33 7.49 9.22
CA ALA A 8 23.27 7.00 9.04
C ALA A 8 21.87 7.40 8.82
N GLY A 9 21.33 8.31 9.22
CA GLY A 9 20.02 8.80 8.98
C GLY A 9 19.18 8.04 7.96
N PRO A 10 19.06 8.52 6.70
CA PRO A 10 18.23 7.81 5.74
C PRO A 10 18.71 6.39 5.48
N ALA A 11 20.01 6.18 5.58
CA ALA A 11 20.54 4.84 5.42
C ALA A 11 20.18 3.94 6.59
N ALA A 12 19.63 4.51 7.66
CA ALA A 12 19.23 3.75 8.82
C ALA A 12 17.90 3.04 8.64
N MET A 13 17.22 3.22 7.51
CA MET A 13 15.98 2.47 7.27
C MET A 13 16.28 0.98 7.20
N PRO A 14 15.57 0.18 7.98
CA PRO A 14 15.79 -1.26 7.95
C PRO A 14 15.43 -1.84 6.58
N ALA A 15 16.08 -2.93 6.23
CA ALA A 15 15.73 -3.65 5.03
C ALA A 15 14.29 -4.14 5.17
N PRO A 16 13.52 -4.16 4.08
CA PRO A 16 12.16 -4.67 4.14
C PRO A 16 12.17 -6.17 4.43
N LYS A 17 11.13 -6.64 5.10
CA LYS A 17 10.95 -8.06 5.32
C LYS A 17 10.71 -8.73 3.97
N ALA A 18 11.21 -9.95 3.84
CA ALA A 18 10.91 -10.75 2.67
C ALA A 18 9.51 -11.32 2.79
N SER A 19 8.75 -11.28 1.70
CA SER A 19 7.49 -11.99 1.60
C SER A 19 7.76 -13.42 1.15
N ALA A 20 7.11 -14.38 1.79
CA ALA A 20 7.19 -15.79 1.41
C ALA A 20 6.14 -16.18 0.38
N ALA A 21 5.35 -15.22 -0.09
CA ALA A 21 4.27 -15.48 -1.02
C ALA A 21 4.78 -16.11 -2.32
N ALA A 22 4.09 -17.15 -2.77
CA ALA A 22 4.44 -17.87 -3.99
C ALA A 22 3.58 -17.44 -5.18
N THR A 23 2.55 -16.63 -4.94
CA THR A 23 1.65 -16.13 -5.99
C THR A 23 1.36 -14.65 -5.75
N PRO A 24 1.00 -13.90 -6.81
CA PRO A 24 0.58 -12.50 -6.62
C PRO A 24 -0.62 -12.38 -5.69
N ARG A 25 -1.52 -13.33 -5.71
CA ARG A 25 -2.69 -13.33 -4.83
C ARG A 25 -2.28 -13.38 -3.36
N ASP A 26 -1.35 -14.27 -3.03
CA ASP A 26 -0.86 -14.37 -1.65
C ASP A 26 -0.06 -13.14 -1.26
N TYR A 27 0.68 -12.56 -2.20
CA TYR A 27 1.47 -11.36 -1.95
C TYR A 27 0.57 -10.18 -1.56
N ARG A 28 -0.66 -10.11 -2.06
CA ARG A 28 -1.59 -9.02 -1.74
C ARG A 28 -1.76 -8.83 -0.23
N LYS A 29 -1.85 -9.92 0.52
CA LYS A 29 -2.01 -9.84 1.97
C LYS A 29 -0.82 -9.16 2.62
N ASP A 30 0.38 -9.52 2.18
CA ASP A 30 1.60 -8.93 2.74
C ASP A 30 1.71 -7.45 2.40
N ALA A 31 1.41 -7.09 1.16
CA ALA A 31 1.46 -5.69 0.74
C ALA A 31 0.40 -4.85 1.43
N ALA A 32 -0.83 -5.36 1.52
CA ALA A 32 -1.93 -4.64 2.18
C ALA A 32 -1.64 -4.46 3.67
N SER A 33 -1.13 -5.51 4.33
CA SER A 33 -0.77 -5.43 5.75
C SER A 33 0.35 -4.41 5.97
N HIS A 34 1.29 -4.35 5.05
CA HIS A 34 2.36 -3.37 5.09
C HIS A 34 1.81 -1.94 5.00
N LEU A 35 0.89 -1.70 4.08
CA LEU A 35 0.23 -0.40 3.96
C LEU A 35 -0.53 -0.05 5.24
N TYR A 36 -1.26 -1.00 5.81
CA TYR A 36 -1.99 -0.76 7.05
C TYR A 36 -1.04 -0.39 8.19
N SER A 37 0.07 -1.09 8.31
CA SER A 37 1.02 -0.83 9.39
C SER A 37 1.64 0.57 9.30
N HIS A 38 1.79 1.10 8.09
CA HIS A 38 2.34 2.44 7.86
C HIS A 38 1.27 3.54 7.98
N ASN A 39 -0.02 3.17 8.07
CA ASN A 39 -1.11 4.12 8.02
C ASN A 39 -2.18 3.86 9.07
N GLN A 40 -1.79 3.30 10.23
CA GLN A 40 -2.75 2.87 11.25
C GLN A 40 -3.77 3.94 11.63
N HIS A 41 -3.32 5.18 11.74
CA HIS A 41 -4.19 6.30 12.13
C HIS A 41 -5.16 6.71 11.03
N ARG A 42 -4.98 6.22 9.81
CA ARG A 42 -5.82 6.55 8.66
C ARG A 42 -6.70 5.39 8.22
N ILE A 43 -6.59 4.24 8.87
CA ILE A 43 -7.41 3.08 8.53
C ILE A 43 -8.78 3.26 9.16
N TYR A 44 -9.82 3.12 8.35
CA TYR A 44 -11.20 3.15 8.84
C TYR A 44 -11.44 1.90 9.68
N LYS A 45 -11.90 2.07 10.91
CA LYS A 45 -12.08 0.95 11.84
C LYS A 45 -13.52 0.44 11.78
N GLY A 46 -13.65 -0.88 11.65
CA GLY A 46 -14.95 -1.52 11.58
C GLY A 46 -15.53 -1.53 10.19
N LYS A 47 -16.80 -1.82 10.09
CA LYS A 47 -17.48 -1.85 8.80
C LYS A 47 -17.61 -0.46 8.22
N LEU A 48 -17.34 -0.35 6.92
CA LEU A 48 -17.45 0.91 6.21
C LEU A 48 -18.92 1.38 6.13
N PRO A 49 -19.16 2.69 6.05
CA PRO A 49 -20.53 3.20 5.89
C PRO A 49 -21.09 2.81 4.52
N PRO A 50 -22.42 2.88 4.34
CA PRO A 50 -23.04 2.44 3.09
C PRO A 50 -22.60 3.23 1.87
N MET A 51 -22.20 4.48 2.05
CA MET A 51 -21.75 5.33 0.95
C MET A 51 -20.30 5.74 1.18
N LEU A 52 -19.46 5.45 0.20
CA LEU A 52 -18.05 5.84 0.22
C LEU A 52 -17.87 7.07 -0.65
N TYR A 53 -16.88 7.89 -0.29
CA TYR A 53 -16.57 9.08 -1.06
C TYR A 53 -15.89 8.70 -2.39
N ALA A 54 -14.99 7.72 -2.37
CA ALA A 54 -14.26 7.34 -3.58
C ALA A 54 -13.87 5.87 -3.51
N ILE A 55 -13.90 5.22 -4.66
CA ILE A 55 -13.47 3.83 -4.82
C ILE A 55 -12.57 3.79 -6.05
N GLY A 56 -11.41 3.16 -5.93
CA GLY A 56 -10.50 3.02 -7.05
C GLY A 56 -9.74 1.72 -7.01
N VAL A 57 -9.32 1.26 -8.18
CA VAL A 57 -8.52 0.04 -8.32
C VAL A 57 -7.16 0.44 -8.86
N LEU A 58 -6.12 0.17 -8.08
CA LEU A 58 -4.75 0.55 -8.40
C LEU A 58 -3.87 -0.68 -8.50
N GLU A 59 -3.06 -0.73 -9.55
CA GLU A 59 -1.98 -1.71 -9.72
C GLU A 59 -0.67 -1.05 -9.36
N VAL A 60 0.10 -1.74 -8.52
CA VAL A 60 1.43 -1.28 -8.07
C VAL A 60 2.44 -2.32 -8.49
N ASP A 61 3.36 -1.94 -9.39
CA ASP A 61 4.45 -2.83 -9.78
C ASP A 61 5.57 -2.70 -8.76
N ILE A 62 5.90 -3.81 -8.11
CA ILE A 62 6.90 -3.87 -7.05
C ILE A 62 8.08 -4.70 -7.53
N ASP A 63 9.28 -4.13 -7.42
CA ASP A 63 10.50 -4.78 -7.87
C ASP A 63 11.09 -5.70 -6.80
N ARG A 64 12.24 -6.30 -7.12
CA ARG A 64 12.92 -7.25 -6.24
C ARG A 64 13.29 -6.68 -4.89
N GLN A 65 13.52 -5.37 -4.84
CA GLN A 65 13.92 -4.69 -3.61
C GLN A 65 12.72 -4.11 -2.86
N GLY A 66 11.51 -4.36 -3.31
CA GLY A 66 10.31 -3.82 -2.67
C GLY A 66 10.00 -2.39 -3.08
N ARG A 67 10.69 -1.86 -4.09
CA ARG A 67 10.46 -0.49 -4.54
C ARG A 67 9.27 -0.44 -5.47
N VAL A 68 8.59 0.71 -5.49
CA VAL A 68 7.49 0.94 -6.42
C VAL A 68 8.07 1.35 -7.77
N ALA A 69 7.94 0.45 -8.74
CA ALA A 69 8.45 0.70 -10.08
C ALA A 69 7.45 1.47 -10.94
N ARG A 70 6.14 1.23 -10.74
CA ARG A 70 5.11 1.88 -11.53
C ARG A 70 3.77 1.78 -10.82
N LEU A 71 2.93 2.80 -11.03
CA LEU A 71 1.53 2.82 -10.61
C LEU A 71 0.66 2.88 -11.87
N HIS A 72 -0.43 2.11 -11.85
CA HIS A 72 -1.39 2.13 -12.94
C HIS A 72 -2.81 2.02 -12.39
N TRP A 73 -3.64 3.01 -12.67
CA TRP A 73 -5.04 2.97 -12.26
C TRP A 73 -5.85 2.16 -13.26
N THR A 74 -6.37 1.02 -12.81
CA THR A 74 -7.35 0.25 -13.57
C THR A 74 -8.67 1.01 -13.55
N ARG A 75 -9.00 1.58 -12.39
CA ARG A 75 -10.19 2.42 -12.24
C ARG A 75 -9.84 3.55 -11.28
N ALA A 76 -9.76 4.77 -11.78
CA ALA A 76 -9.50 5.93 -10.95
C ALA A 76 -10.81 6.59 -10.53
N PRO A 77 -10.92 7.08 -9.29
CA PRO A 77 -12.10 7.87 -8.87
C PRO A 77 -12.00 9.27 -9.46
N ARG A 78 -12.48 9.44 -10.69
CA ARG A 78 -12.27 10.66 -11.47
C ARG A 78 -12.89 11.90 -10.86
N HIS A 79 -13.96 11.75 -10.05
CA HIS A 79 -14.61 12.85 -9.37
C HIS A 79 -13.77 13.38 -8.19
N ALA A 80 -12.73 12.66 -7.80
CA ALA A 80 -11.93 12.99 -6.63
C ALA A 80 -10.43 12.92 -6.95
N PRO A 81 -9.93 13.85 -7.81
CA PRO A 81 -8.51 13.83 -8.17
C PRO A 81 -7.59 14.03 -6.96
N GLU A 82 -8.08 14.70 -5.91
CA GLU A 82 -7.31 14.85 -4.69
C GLU A 82 -7.11 13.51 -3.98
N VAL A 83 -8.07 12.60 -4.07
CA VAL A 83 -7.96 11.26 -3.49
C VAL A 83 -6.97 10.43 -4.32
N VAL A 84 -7.02 10.55 -5.65
CA VAL A 84 -6.06 9.88 -6.53
C VAL A 84 -4.63 10.26 -6.12
N ALA A 85 -4.37 11.56 -5.99
CA ALA A 85 -3.04 12.05 -5.62
C ALA A 85 -2.63 11.56 -4.22
N GLU A 86 -3.57 11.55 -3.28
CA GLU A 86 -3.28 11.12 -1.91
C GLU A 86 -2.97 9.63 -1.84
N ILE A 87 -3.72 8.80 -2.58
CA ILE A 87 -3.45 7.37 -2.63
C ILE A 87 -2.06 7.10 -3.22
N GLU A 88 -1.72 7.77 -4.32
CA GLU A 88 -0.40 7.60 -4.93
C GLU A 88 0.72 7.98 -3.96
N ARG A 89 0.54 9.08 -3.25
CA ARG A 89 1.51 9.52 -2.24
C ARG A 89 1.64 8.49 -1.11
N THR A 90 0.51 7.96 -0.64
CA THR A 90 0.47 6.96 0.42
C THR A 90 1.20 5.69 0.00
N VAL A 91 0.96 5.23 -1.23
CA VAL A 91 1.61 4.03 -1.75
C VAL A 91 3.12 4.22 -1.83
N ARG A 92 3.56 5.37 -2.37
CA ARG A 92 5.00 5.64 -2.51
C ARG A 92 5.69 5.82 -1.17
N ALA A 93 5.01 6.44 -0.22
CA ALA A 93 5.60 6.68 1.11
C ALA A 93 5.80 5.40 1.91
N ALA A 94 5.07 4.34 1.60
CA ALA A 94 5.18 3.06 2.30
C ALA A 94 6.32 2.19 1.77
N ALA A 95 6.95 2.55 0.66
CA ALA A 95 8.08 1.80 0.13
C ALA A 95 9.28 1.88 1.08
N PRO A 96 10.09 0.84 1.18
CA PRO A 96 10.03 -0.42 0.44
C PRO A 96 8.98 -1.38 1.03
N TYR A 97 8.31 -2.08 0.13
CA TYR A 97 7.36 -3.12 0.48
C TYR A 97 8.10 -4.43 0.80
N PRO A 98 7.42 -5.42 1.40
CA PRO A 98 8.04 -6.72 1.56
C PRO A 98 8.58 -7.23 0.23
N THR A 99 9.82 -7.69 0.22
CA THR A 99 10.45 -8.10 -1.03
C THR A 99 9.78 -9.37 -1.56
N PRO A 100 9.38 -9.39 -2.84
CA PRO A 100 8.74 -10.57 -3.43
C PRO A 100 9.78 -11.62 -3.79
N SER A 101 10.40 -12.21 -2.77
CA SER A 101 11.59 -13.06 -2.92
C SER A 101 11.34 -14.27 -3.80
N ARG A 102 10.16 -14.88 -3.71
CA ARG A 102 9.84 -16.06 -4.50
C ARG A 102 9.34 -15.72 -5.89
N LEU A 103 8.84 -14.50 -6.09
CA LEU A 103 8.26 -14.06 -7.36
C LEU A 103 9.24 -13.25 -8.20
N GLY A 104 10.28 -12.71 -7.57
CA GLY A 104 11.24 -11.83 -8.22
C GLY A 104 10.73 -10.41 -8.34
N LYS A 105 9.54 -10.24 -8.89
CA LYS A 105 8.80 -8.98 -8.97
C LYS A 105 7.32 -9.34 -9.00
N VAL A 106 6.46 -8.38 -8.70
CA VAL A 106 5.03 -8.67 -8.61
C VAL A 106 4.23 -7.40 -8.89
N THR A 107 3.04 -7.58 -9.45
CA THR A 107 2.04 -6.52 -9.53
C THR A 107 1.03 -6.75 -8.40
N TYR A 108 0.95 -5.78 -7.51
CA TYR A 108 0.01 -5.79 -6.40
C TYR A 108 -1.21 -4.94 -6.79
N THR A 109 -2.37 -5.57 -6.89
CA THR A 109 -3.61 -4.90 -7.24
C THR A 109 -4.56 -4.90 -6.05
N ASP A 110 -5.11 -3.75 -5.72
CA ASP A 110 -6.10 -3.67 -4.66
C ASP A 110 -7.13 -2.58 -4.96
N THR A 111 -8.28 -2.71 -4.32
CA THR A 111 -9.32 -1.71 -4.38
C THR A 111 -9.22 -0.84 -3.12
N TRP A 112 -9.16 0.47 -3.33
CA TRP A 112 -9.09 1.46 -2.26
C TRP A 112 -10.51 1.96 -1.98
N LEU A 113 -10.94 1.76 -0.74
CA LEU A 113 -12.29 2.11 -0.28
C LEU A 113 -12.15 3.32 0.64
N TRP A 114 -12.43 4.49 0.10
CA TRP A 114 -12.08 5.77 0.71
C TRP A 114 -13.30 6.46 1.28
N ASP A 115 -13.29 6.70 2.61
CA ASP A 115 -14.37 7.39 3.28
C ASP A 115 -14.18 8.90 3.20
N LYS A 116 -15.26 9.65 3.33
CA LYS A 116 -15.22 11.11 3.28
C LYS A 116 -14.35 11.72 4.38
N SER A 117 -14.11 10.99 5.45
CA SER A 117 -13.24 11.44 6.54
C SER A 117 -11.76 11.44 6.17
N GLY A 118 -11.40 10.82 5.04
CA GLY A 118 -10.00 10.62 4.66
C GLY A 118 -9.41 9.31 5.15
N ASN A 119 -10.20 8.52 5.87
CA ASN A 119 -9.80 7.19 6.28
C ASN A 119 -10.22 6.18 5.22
N PHE A 120 -9.53 5.05 5.16
CA PHE A 120 -9.75 4.08 4.09
C PHE A 120 -9.58 2.65 4.57
N GLN A 121 -10.05 1.73 3.75
CA GLN A 121 -9.72 0.31 3.83
C GLN A 121 -9.29 -0.17 2.45
N LEU A 122 -8.44 -1.19 2.45
CA LEU A 122 -8.10 -1.93 1.24
C LEU A 122 -9.00 -3.16 1.17
N ASP A 123 -9.49 -3.48 -0.02
CA ASP A 123 -10.42 -4.59 -0.19
C ASP A 123 -9.82 -5.91 0.33
N THR A 124 -8.53 -6.10 0.16
CA THR A 124 -7.83 -7.30 0.65
C THR A 124 -8.04 -7.53 2.15
N LEU A 125 -8.13 -6.46 2.94
CA LEU A 125 -8.26 -6.52 4.40
C LEU A 125 -9.55 -5.86 4.90
N THR A 126 -10.56 -5.71 4.04
CA THR A 126 -11.76 -4.99 4.42
C THR A 126 -12.54 -5.73 5.51
N GLU A 127 -13.19 -4.95 6.36
CA GLU A 127 -14.09 -5.47 7.39
C GLU A 127 -15.54 -5.46 6.93
N GLY A 128 -15.76 -5.15 5.66
CA GLY A 128 -17.09 -5.14 5.08
C GLY A 128 -17.74 -3.75 5.10
N GLN A 129 -18.98 -3.72 4.72
CA GLN A 129 -19.75 -2.49 4.59
C GLN A 129 -21.13 -2.68 5.20
N LEU A 130 -21.64 -1.64 5.81
CA LEU A 130 -22.97 -1.66 6.42
C LEU A 130 -24.06 -1.75 5.37
#